data_7a0d3853fac9eba35c8844968d3cd498
#
_entry.id   7a0d3853fac9eba35c8844968d3cd498
#
_cell.length_a   1.000
_cell.length_b   1.000
_cell.length_c   1.000
_cell.angle_alpha   90.00
_cell.angle_beta   90.00
_cell.angle_gamma   90.00
#
_symmetry.space_group_name_H-M   'P 1'
#
loop_
_entity.id
_entity.type
_entity.pdbx_description
1 polymer ?
#
loop_
_entity_poly.entity_id
_entity_poly.type
_entity_poly.pdbx_seq_one_letter_code
_entity_poly.pdbx_strand_id
1 'polypeptide(L)'
;RGTDTFLIEEEFEQKLARSKATGEPLRCKLGLDPTAPDIHIGHTVVLNKLRQLQDLGHQVIFLVGDFTAAIGDPSGRNATRPPLSREQIEANAQTYLNQAGMVLDLERTEVRYNSEWSNALGTTGLIQLASRYTLARLLERDDFAKRYAEQLPIAMHELLYPLMQGYDSVALKADLELGG
;
A
#
# COMPACT_ATOMS: atom_id res chain seq x y z
N ARG A 1 7.36 -18.74 -4.85
CA ARG A 1 6.17 -19.45 -5.36
C ARG A 1 4.90 -18.69 -5.02
N GLY A 2 3.89 -18.70 -5.90
CA GLY A 2 2.61 -18.05 -5.66
C GLY A 2 2.65 -16.52 -5.81
N THR A 3 3.51 -15.99 -6.65
CA THR A 3 3.54 -14.61 -7.12
C THR A 3 3.22 -14.65 -8.61
N ASP A 4 2.28 -13.84 -9.04
CA ASP A 4 1.86 -13.75 -10.43
C ASP A 4 2.79 -12.79 -11.20
N THR A 5 2.94 -11.59 -10.68
CA THR A 5 3.83 -10.57 -11.24
C THR A 5 4.90 -10.19 -10.23
N PHE A 6 6.14 -10.09 -10.66
CA PHE A 6 7.27 -9.69 -9.85
C PHE A 6 8.07 -8.58 -10.56
N LEU A 7 8.06 -7.40 -9.99
CA LEU A 7 8.74 -6.19 -10.49
C LEU A 7 9.80 -5.78 -9.45
N ILE A 8 10.97 -5.68 -9.68
CA ILE A 8 11.99 -6.06 -10.64
C ILE A 8 12.77 -7.19 -9.96
N GLU A 9 12.76 -8.39 -10.52
CA GLU A 9 13.30 -9.58 -9.86
C GLU A 9 14.78 -9.44 -9.54
N GLU A 10 15.56 -8.92 -10.47
CA GLU A 10 17.00 -8.72 -10.29
C GLU A 10 17.34 -7.79 -9.11
N GLU A 11 16.60 -6.69 -8.93
CA GLU A 11 16.79 -5.80 -7.78
C GLU A 11 16.46 -6.49 -6.46
N PHE A 12 15.44 -7.34 -6.45
CA PHE A 12 15.08 -8.10 -5.27
C PHE A 12 16.12 -9.14 -4.90
N GLU A 13 16.69 -9.85 -5.89
CA GLU A 13 17.79 -10.78 -5.67
C GLU A 13 19.01 -10.08 -5.06
N GLN A 14 19.35 -8.89 -5.54
CA GLN A 14 20.42 -8.07 -4.97
C GLN A 14 20.13 -7.67 -3.51
N LYS A 15 18.89 -7.28 -3.20
CA LYS A 15 18.47 -6.96 -1.83
C LYS A 15 18.53 -8.20 -0.91
N LEU A 16 18.11 -9.36 -1.40
CA LEU A 16 18.24 -10.64 -0.66
C LEU A 16 19.70 -11.01 -0.40
N ALA A 17 20.56 -10.87 -1.42
CA ALA A 17 22.00 -11.13 -1.26
C ALA A 17 22.63 -10.20 -0.22
N ARG A 18 22.28 -8.91 -0.25
CA ARG A 18 22.70 -7.92 0.76
C ARG A 18 22.23 -8.33 2.16
N SER A 19 20.93 -8.62 2.31
CA SER A 19 20.33 -9.03 3.59
C SER A 19 21.04 -10.26 4.17
N LYS A 20 21.31 -11.26 3.32
CA LYS A 20 22.04 -12.46 3.73
C LYS A 20 23.48 -12.17 4.14
N ALA A 21 24.16 -11.27 3.45
CA ALA A 21 25.56 -10.92 3.74
C ALA A 21 25.71 -10.06 4.99
N THR A 22 24.77 -9.16 5.25
CA THR A 22 24.82 -8.22 6.39
C THR A 22 24.10 -8.72 7.63
N GLY A 23 23.19 -9.69 7.49
CA GLY A 23 22.27 -10.11 8.55
C GLY A 23 21.11 -9.11 8.78
N GLU A 24 21.02 -8.04 8.01
CA GLU A 24 19.93 -7.05 8.12
C GLU A 24 18.67 -7.57 7.41
N PRO A 25 17.52 -7.63 8.09
CA PRO A 25 16.28 -8.09 7.48
C PRO A 25 15.79 -7.10 6.41
N LEU A 26 15.15 -7.62 5.36
CA LEU A 26 14.40 -6.78 4.42
C LEU A 26 13.14 -6.23 5.10
N ARG A 27 12.77 -5.02 4.74
CA ARG A 27 11.53 -4.37 5.14
C ARG A 27 10.44 -4.66 4.11
N CYS A 28 9.49 -5.51 4.47
CA CYS A 28 8.44 -6.00 3.58
C CYS A 28 7.10 -5.38 3.97
N LYS A 29 6.55 -4.55 3.10
CA LYS A 29 5.32 -3.77 3.33
C LYS A 29 4.11 -4.42 2.66
N LEU A 30 2.99 -4.44 3.36
CA LEU A 30 1.64 -4.59 2.82
C LEU A 30 0.79 -3.43 3.30
N GLY A 31 0.23 -2.65 2.37
CA GLY A 31 -0.72 -1.57 2.66
C GLY A 31 -2.15 -2.00 2.38
N LEU A 32 -3.05 -1.71 3.31
CA LEU A 32 -4.49 -1.91 3.15
C LEU A 32 -5.24 -0.66 3.61
N ASP A 33 -6.14 -0.17 2.76
CA ASP A 33 -7.05 0.90 3.10
C ASP A 33 -8.27 0.34 3.85
N PRO A 34 -8.59 0.81 5.06
CA PRO A 34 -9.70 0.31 5.86
C PRO A 34 -11.06 0.83 5.36
N THR A 35 -11.39 0.53 4.11
CA THR A 35 -12.57 1.03 3.40
C THR A 35 -13.84 0.20 3.63
N ALA A 36 -13.72 -0.93 4.33
CA ALA A 36 -14.81 -1.83 4.71
C ALA A 36 -14.59 -2.30 6.15
N PRO A 37 -15.65 -2.79 6.85
CA PRO A 37 -15.51 -3.30 8.21
C PRO A 37 -14.58 -4.51 8.35
N ASP A 38 -14.53 -5.37 7.32
CA ASP A 38 -13.80 -6.63 7.35
C ASP A 38 -12.92 -6.81 6.13
N ILE A 39 -11.79 -7.51 6.30
CA ILE A 39 -11.05 -8.08 5.20
C ILE A 39 -11.77 -9.35 4.70
N HIS A 40 -11.61 -9.67 3.43
CA HIS A 40 -12.18 -10.88 2.85
C HIS A 40 -11.10 -11.94 2.57
N ILE A 41 -11.52 -13.16 2.27
CA ILE A 41 -10.60 -14.30 2.08
C ILE A 41 -9.53 -14.04 1.01
N GLY A 42 -9.78 -13.18 0.02
CA GLY A 42 -8.79 -12.80 -0.98
C GLY A 42 -7.54 -12.16 -0.37
N HIS A 43 -7.69 -11.41 0.72
CA HIS A 43 -6.56 -10.81 1.44
C HIS A 43 -5.64 -11.85 2.08
N THR A 44 -6.13 -13.06 2.37
CA THR A 44 -5.29 -14.12 2.95
C THR A 44 -4.17 -14.56 2.03
N VAL A 45 -4.30 -14.36 0.72
CA VAL A 45 -3.25 -14.68 -0.26
C VAL A 45 -2.01 -13.84 0.01
N VAL A 46 -2.17 -12.51 0.08
CA VAL A 46 -1.06 -11.59 0.34
C VAL A 46 -0.59 -11.65 1.79
N LEU A 47 -1.51 -11.85 2.76
CA LEU A 47 -1.15 -12.02 4.18
C LEU A 47 -0.30 -13.29 4.40
N ASN A 48 -0.66 -14.40 3.76
CA ASN A 48 0.17 -15.62 3.83
C ASN A 48 1.55 -15.43 3.19
N LYS A 49 1.65 -14.65 2.10
CA LYS A 49 2.94 -14.30 1.52
C LYS A 49 3.77 -13.46 2.48
N LEU A 50 3.15 -12.48 3.12
CA LEU A 50 3.80 -11.65 4.13
C LEU A 50 4.25 -12.49 5.34
N ARG A 51 3.41 -13.46 5.78
CA ARG A 51 3.78 -14.41 6.84
C ARG A 51 5.00 -15.25 6.46
N GLN A 52 5.11 -15.73 5.23
CA GLN A 52 6.30 -16.46 4.77
C GLN A 52 7.58 -15.62 4.89
N LEU A 53 7.51 -14.32 4.58
CA LEU A 53 8.63 -13.39 4.74
C LEU A 53 8.98 -13.18 6.22
N GLN A 54 7.95 -13.11 7.08
CA GLN A 54 8.13 -13.02 8.53
C GLN A 54 8.81 -14.28 9.10
N ASP A 55 8.40 -15.47 8.65
CA ASP A 55 8.99 -16.75 9.07
C ASP A 55 10.45 -16.89 8.60
N LEU A 56 10.81 -16.25 7.48
CA LEU A 56 12.19 -16.16 6.99
C LEU A 56 13.05 -15.11 7.74
N GLY A 57 12.48 -14.42 8.73
CA GLY A 57 13.18 -13.45 9.56
C GLY A 57 13.23 -12.04 9.02
N HIS A 58 12.44 -11.73 7.99
CA HIS A 58 12.32 -10.36 7.47
C HIS A 58 11.38 -9.50 8.34
N GLN A 59 11.62 -8.19 8.33
CA GLN A 59 10.76 -7.23 9.03
C GLN A 59 9.49 -6.99 8.22
N VAL A 60 8.37 -7.42 8.77
CA VAL A 60 7.06 -7.22 8.17
C VAL A 60 6.47 -5.91 8.66
N ILE A 61 5.92 -5.13 7.72
CA ILE A 61 5.22 -3.88 7.97
C ILE A 61 3.78 -4.00 7.47
N PHE A 62 2.84 -3.91 8.38
CA PHE A 62 1.42 -3.80 8.06
C PHE A 62 1.04 -2.32 8.08
N LEU A 63 0.81 -1.77 6.90
CA LEU A 63 0.46 -0.36 6.73
C LEU A 63 -1.05 -0.19 6.63
N VAL A 64 -1.62 0.55 7.55
CA VAL A 64 -3.00 1.02 7.50
C VAL A 64 -3.04 2.31 6.70
N GLY A 65 -3.74 2.29 5.57
CA GLY A 65 -3.93 3.45 4.69
C GLY A 65 -5.08 4.34 5.17
N ASP A 66 -4.96 4.91 6.37
CA ASP A 66 -5.99 5.79 6.92
C ASP A 66 -6.09 7.13 6.20
N PHE A 67 -4.97 7.66 5.71
CA PHE A 67 -4.95 8.87 4.88
C PHE A 67 -5.43 8.56 3.46
N THR A 68 -4.95 7.49 2.86
CA THR A 68 -5.31 7.10 1.49
C THR A 68 -6.76 6.64 1.38
N ALA A 69 -7.32 6.05 2.42
CA ALA A 69 -8.75 5.72 2.48
C ALA A 69 -9.66 6.96 2.31
N ALA A 70 -9.21 8.13 2.77
CA ALA A 70 -9.93 9.39 2.58
C ALA A 70 -9.85 9.92 1.14
N ILE A 71 -8.79 9.57 0.38
CA ILE A 71 -8.66 9.91 -1.04
C ILE A 71 -9.55 8.99 -1.88
N GLY A 72 -9.53 7.70 -1.58
CA GLY A 72 -10.18 6.62 -2.33
C GLY A 72 -9.27 6.01 -3.39
N ASP A 73 -9.21 4.68 -3.40
CA ASP A 73 -8.44 3.90 -4.36
C ASP A 73 -9.10 3.99 -5.76
N PRO A 74 -8.39 4.51 -6.79
CA PRO A 74 -8.92 4.60 -8.15
C PRO A 74 -9.12 3.25 -8.82
N SER A 75 -8.46 2.19 -8.37
CA SER A 75 -8.61 0.83 -8.91
C SER A 75 -9.95 0.18 -8.51
N GLY A 76 -10.62 0.70 -7.52
CA GLY A 76 -11.94 0.25 -7.09
C GLY A 76 -13.02 0.56 -8.11
N ARG A 77 -13.74 -0.46 -8.56
CA ARG A 77 -14.82 -0.31 -9.54
C ARG A 77 -15.94 0.58 -9.01
N ASN A 78 -16.21 1.64 -9.76
CA ASN A 78 -17.47 2.39 -9.82
C ASN A 78 -18.01 3.05 -8.55
N ALA A 79 -18.27 4.32 -8.75
CA ALA A 79 -19.02 5.24 -7.92
C ALA A 79 -18.32 5.68 -6.62
N THR A 80 -18.20 6.95 -6.54
CA THR A 80 -17.96 7.74 -5.33
C THR A 80 -18.63 7.12 -4.12
N ARG A 81 -17.89 6.24 -3.43
CA ARG A 81 -18.28 5.90 -2.05
C ARG A 81 -18.22 7.20 -1.26
N PRO A 82 -19.24 7.50 -0.45
CA PRO A 82 -19.14 8.65 0.45
C PRO A 82 -17.85 8.48 1.28
N PRO A 83 -17.08 9.55 1.48
CA PRO A 83 -15.87 9.49 2.28
C PRO A 83 -16.23 8.97 3.68
N LEU A 84 -15.47 8.01 4.16
CA LEU A 84 -15.64 7.47 5.51
C LEU A 84 -15.24 8.55 6.53
N SER A 85 -15.95 8.57 7.67
CA SER A 85 -15.51 9.41 8.79
C SER A 85 -14.22 8.84 9.40
N ARG A 86 -13.50 9.69 10.11
CA ARG A 86 -12.27 9.27 10.79
C ARG A 86 -12.53 8.12 11.77
N GLU A 87 -13.63 8.20 12.50
CA GLU A 87 -14.05 7.17 13.47
C GLU A 87 -14.33 5.83 12.76
N GLN A 88 -14.94 5.88 11.57
CA GLN A 88 -15.18 4.68 10.77
C GLN A 88 -13.87 4.06 10.27
N ILE A 89 -12.92 4.88 9.82
CA ILE A 89 -11.59 4.44 9.37
C ILE A 89 -10.84 3.80 10.55
N GLU A 90 -10.84 4.43 11.73
CA GLU A 90 -10.19 3.89 12.93
C GLU A 90 -10.80 2.57 13.39
N ALA A 91 -12.15 2.46 13.39
CA ALA A 91 -12.85 1.22 13.74
C ALA A 91 -12.54 0.09 12.76
N ASN A 92 -12.57 0.36 11.45
CA ASN A 92 -12.24 -0.62 10.42
C ASN A 92 -10.76 -1.04 10.52
N ALA A 93 -9.84 -0.10 10.77
CA ALA A 93 -8.41 -0.38 10.94
C ALA A 93 -8.16 -1.37 12.09
N GLN A 94 -8.87 -1.20 13.21
CA GLN A 94 -8.75 -2.12 14.34
C GLN A 94 -9.24 -3.53 13.98
N THR A 95 -10.33 -3.63 13.23
CA THR A 95 -10.84 -4.92 12.73
C THR A 95 -9.84 -5.59 11.79
N TYR A 96 -9.24 -4.83 10.86
CA TYR A 96 -8.21 -5.32 9.94
C TYR A 96 -7.00 -5.88 10.69
N LEU A 97 -6.52 -5.18 11.72
CA LEU A 97 -5.41 -5.64 12.55
C LEU A 97 -5.75 -6.93 13.28
N ASN A 98 -6.94 -7.01 13.89
CA ASN A 98 -7.39 -8.22 14.58
C ASN A 98 -7.46 -9.42 13.63
N GLN A 99 -7.97 -9.21 12.43
CA GLN A 99 -8.10 -10.27 11.43
C GLN A 99 -6.74 -10.63 10.80
N ALA A 100 -5.88 -9.65 10.52
CA ALA A 100 -4.52 -9.91 10.05
C ALA A 100 -3.71 -10.72 11.08
N GLY A 101 -3.96 -10.48 12.38
CA GLY A 101 -3.34 -11.24 13.48
C GLY A 101 -3.70 -12.73 13.53
N MET A 102 -4.72 -13.17 12.78
CA MET A 102 -4.98 -14.61 12.60
C MET A 102 -3.94 -15.30 11.71
N VAL A 103 -3.21 -14.52 10.90
CA VAL A 103 -2.20 -15.01 9.95
C VAL A 103 -0.81 -14.54 10.35
N LEU A 104 -0.66 -13.27 10.69
CA LEU A 104 0.62 -12.65 11.05
C LEU A 104 0.88 -12.75 12.56
N ASP A 105 2.13 -12.83 12.93
CA ASP A 105 2.58 -12.61 14.30
C ASP A 105 2.66 -11.09 14.54
N LEU A 106 1.68 -10.54 15.24
CA LEU A 106 1.60 -9.09 15.46
C LEU A 106 2.68 -8.55 16.40
N GLU A 107 3.26 -9.39 17.28
CA GLU A 107 4.38 -8.96 18.13
C GLU A 107 5.66 -8.70 17.31
N ARG A 108 5.76 -9.36 16.15
CA ARG A 108 6.86 -9.23 15.19
C ARG A 108 6.50 -8.39 13.97
N THR A 109 5.34 -7.75 13.97
CA THR A 109 4.84 -6.92 12.87
C THR A 109 4.90 -5.46 13.25
N GLU A 110 5.57 -4.65 12.43
CA GLU A 110 5.53 -3.19 12.55
C GLU A 110 4.21 -2.68 11.98
N VAL A 111 3.32 -2.17 12.83
CA VAL A 111 2.06 -1.56 12.38
C VAL A 111 2.26 -0.06 12.24
N ARG A 112 1.92 0.48 11.07
CA ARG A 112 2.08 1.91 10.77
C ARG A 112 0.82 2.46 10.11
N TYR A 113 0.64 3.75 10.22
CA TYR A 113 -0.46 4.50 9.62
C TYR A 113 0.13 5.55 8.67
N ASN A 114 -0.36 5.62 7.43
CA ASN A 114 0.23 6.55 6.47
C ASN A 114 -0.12 8.02 6.74
N SER A 115 -1.08 8.31 7.61
CA SER A 115 -1.31 9.65 8.14
C SER A 115 -0.11 10.22 8.91
N GLU A 116 0.78 9.36 9.46
CA GLU A 116 1.98 9.78 10.21
C GLU A 116 2.89 10.70 9.42
N TRP A 117 3.11 10.40 8.14
CA TRP A 117 3.96 11.21 7.25
C TRP A 117 3.16 12.02 6.24
N SER A 118 1.98 11.56 5.84
CA SER A 118 1.16 12.26 4.84
C SER A 118 0.65 13.60 5.35
N ASN A 119 0.21 13.66 6.62
CA ASN A 119 -0.20 14.91 7.25
C ASN A 119 0.97 15.90 7.39
N ALA A 120 2.18 15.40 7.63
CA ALA A 120 3.38 16.24 7.78
C ALA A 120 3.90 16.78 6.43
N LEU A 121 3.52 16.17 5.31
CA LEU A 121 3.95 16.56 3.97
C LEU A 121 3.51 18.00 3.62
N GLY A 122 2.31 18.36 4.01
CA GLY A 122 1.71 19.67 3.75
C GLY A 122 1.53 19.95 2.25
N THR A 123 1.02 21.12 1.91
CA THR A 123 0.74 21.49 0.51
C THR A 123 2.02 21.56 -0.33
N THR A 124 3.07 22.14 0.21
CA THR A 124 4.36 22.26 -0.51
C THR A 124 4.97 20.89 -0.79
N GLY A 125 4.99 20.00 0.18
CA GLY A 125 5.49 18.65 0.01
C GLY A 125 4.67 17.84 -0.99
N LEU A 126 3.34 17.98 -0.98
CA LEU A 126 2.46 17.34 -1.95
C LEU A 126 2.76 17.81 -3.39
N ILE A 127 2.96 19.12 -3.60
CA ILE A 127 3.35 19.67 -4.90
C ILE A 127 4.72 19.13 -5.34
N GLN A 128 5.68 19.08 -4.41
CA GLN A 128 7.00 18.50 -4.70
C GLN A 128 6.92 17.01 -5.04
N LEU A 129 6.08 16.25 -4.35
CA LEU A 129 5.83 14.84 -4.67
C LEU A 129 5.21 14.71 -6.06
N ALA A 130 4.15 15.49 -6.36
CA ALA A 130 3.48 15.48 -7.65
C ALA A 130 4.41 15.86 -8.81
N SER A 131 5.41 16.73 -8.59
CA SER A 131 6.39 17.11 -9.61
C SER A 131 7.35 15.98 -10.01
N ARG A 132 7.41 14.90 -9.24
CA ARG A 132 8.27 13.74 -9.53
C ARG A 132 7.70 12.79 -10.58
N TYR A 133 6.43 12.96 -10.93
CA TYR A 133 5.75 12.05 -11.85
C TYR A 133 4.94 12.85 -12.87
N THR A 134 4.77 12.30 -14.08
CA THR A 134 4.03 12.99 -15.14
C THR A 134 2.61 12.45 -15.27
N LEU A 135 1.67 13.28 -15.68
CA LEU A 135 0.30 12.85 -15.99
C LEU A 135 0.29 11.73 -17.04
N ALA A 136 1.15 11.82 -18.07
CA ALA A 136 1.24 10.79 -19.10
C ALA A 136 1.53 9.41 -18.50
N ARG A 137 2.46 9.34 -17.55
CA ARG A 137 2.80 8.10 -16.86
C ARG A 137 1.68 7.59 -15.94
N LEU A 138 0.95 8.50 -15.28
CA LEU A 138 -0.22 8.09 -14.48
C LEU A 138 -1.31 7.47 -15.36
N LEU A 139 -1.53 8.02 -16.55
CA LEU A 139 -2.53 7.53 -17.50
C LEU A 139 -2.14 6.20 -18.19
N GLU A 140 -0.90 5.72 -18.02
CA GLU A 140 -0.49 4.37 -18.46
C GLU A 140 -1.00 3.26 -17.54
N ARG A 141 -1.43 3.58 -16.31
CA ARG A 141 -2.02 2.59 -15.40
C ARG A 141 -3.34 2.08 -15.95
N ASP A 142 -3.56 0.78 -15.90
CA ASP A 142 -4.74 0.12 -16.49
C ASP A 142 -6.07 0.72 -16.07
N ASP A 143 -6.20 1.10 -14.80
CA ASP A 143 -7.39 1.73 -14.22
C ASP A 143 -7.68 3.11 -14.86
N PHE A 144 -6.64 3.95 -14.98
CA PHE A 144 -6.79 5.27 -15.62
C PHE A 144 -6.85 5.17 -17.14
N ALA A 145 -6.00 4.33 -17.76
CA ALA A 145 -5.97 4.15 -19.21
C ALA A 145 -7.34 3.75 -19.77
N LYS A 146 -7.99 2.78 -19.11
CA LYS A 146 -9.32 2.32 -19.50
C LYS A 146 -10.37 3.42 -19.36
N ARG A 147 -10.45 4.08 -18.21
CA ARG A 147 -11.41 5.17 -17.97
C ARG A 147 -11.19 6.35 -18.90
N TYR A 148 -9.93 6.69 -19.17
CA TYR A 148 -9.59 7.76 -20.10
C TYR A 148 -10.03 7.43 -21.54
N ALA A 149 -9.78 6.21 -22.00
CA ALA A 149 -10.21 5.75 -23.33
C ALA A 149 -11.74 5.71 -23.47
N GLU A 150 -12.45 5.35 -22.41
CA GLU A 150 -13.91 5.31 -22.34
C GLU A 150 -14.54 6.69 -22.06
N GLN A 151 -13.74 7.76 -21.94
CA GLN A 151 -14.17 9.12 -21.57
C GLN A 151 -14.95 9.19 -20.25
N LEU A 152 -14.65 8.29 -19.34
CA LEU A 152 -15.20 8.28 -17.99
C LEU A 152 -14.49 9.33 -17.11
N PRO A 153 -15.19 9.92 -16.15
CA PRO A 153 -14.58 10.91 -15.26
C PRO A 153 -13.41 10.34 -14.46
N ILE A 154 -12.32 11.11 -14.42
CA ILE A 154 -11.18 10.87 -13.53
C ILE A 154 -10.99 12.14 -12.71
N ALA A 155 -11.21 12.06 -11.41
CA ALA A 155 -11.07 13.22 -10.55
C ALA A 155 -9.60 13.46 -10.19
N MET A 156 -9.21 14.73 -10.04
CA MET A 156 -7.82 15.12 -9.78
C MET A 156 -7.22 14.46 -8.51
N HIS A 157 -8.04 14.29 -7.46
CA HIS A 157 -7.57 13.65 -6.23
C HIS A 157 -7.20 12.17 -6.44
N GLU A 158 -7.87 11.46 -7.37
CA GLU A 158 -7.55 10.07 -7.69
C GLU A 158 -6.13 9.91 -8.26
N LEU A 159 -5.63 10.92 -9.00
CA LEU A 159 -4.28 10.94 -9.55
C LEU A 159 -3.20 11.08 -8.45
N LEU A 160 -3.56 11.54 -7.26
CA LEU A 160 -2.66 11.65 -6.13
C LEU A 160 -2.48 10.31 -5.41
N TYR A 161 -3.45 9.41 -5.47
CA TYR A 161 -3.41 8.13 -4.77
C TYR A 161 -2.14 7.30 -5.08
N PRO A 162 -1.77 7.04 -6.35
CA PRO A 162 -0.55 6.29 -6.66
C PRO A 162 0.73 6.96 -6.17
N LEU A 163 0.74 8.29 -6.13
CA LEU A 163 1.88 9.06 -5.63
C LEU A 163 2.03 8.89 -4.12
N MET A 164 0.92 8.93 -3.38
CA MET A 164 0.91 8.72 -1.94
C MET A 164 1.29 7.29 -1.59
N GLN A 165 0.78 6.29 -2.33
CA GLN A 165 1.16 4.89 -2.18
C GLN A 165 2.68 4.68 -2.39
N GLY A 166 3.24 5.29 -3.43
CA GLY A 166 4.68 5.26 -3.67
C GLY A 166 5.48 5.95 -2.56
N TYR A 167 4.97 7.07 -2.04
CA TYR A 167 5.60 7.79 -0.94
C TYR A 167 5.58 7.00 0.37
N ASP A 168 4.55 6.20 0.61
CA ASP A 168 4.50 5.26 1.75
C ASP A 168 5.73 4.34 1.77
N SER A 169 6.11 3.78 0.63
CA SER A 169 7.29 2.92 0.51
C SER A 169 8.59 3.68 0.78
N VAL A 170 8.68 4.95 0.37
CA VAL A 170 9.83 5.83 0.67
C VAL A 170 9.90 6.14 2.17
N ALA A 171 8.79 6.55 2.77
CA ALA A 171 8.71 6.88 4.19
C ALA A 171 9.07 5.69 5.08
N LEU A 172 8.61 4.50 4.72
CA LEU A 172 8.88 3.25 5.42
C LEU A 172 10.25 2.65 5.08
N LYS A 173 10.96 3.18 4.09
CA LYS A 173 12.19 2.57 3.55
C LYS A 173 11.96 1.09 3.20
N ALA A 174 10.84 0.82 2.54
CA ALA A 174 10.45 -0.54 2.19
C ALA A 174 11.37 -1.11 1.10
N ASP A 175 11.87 -2.32 1.31
CA ASP A 175 12.63 -3.07 0.31
C ASP A 175 11.72 -3.82 -0.65
N LEU A 176 10.56 -4.24 -0.17
CA LEU A 176 9.55 -4.99 -0.91
C LEU A 176 8.14 -4.50 -0.55
N GLU A 177 7.31 -4.35 -1.56
CA GLU A 177 5.88 -4.11 -1.40
C GLU A 177 5.09 -5.30 -1.96
N LEU A 178 4.11 -5.76 -1.20
CA LEU A 178 3.14 -6.75 -1.63
C LEU A 178 1.82 -6.07 -2.00
N GLY A 179 1.19 -6.56 -3.06
CA GLY A 179 -0.14 -6.14 -3.50
C GLY A 179 -0.95 -7.33 -4.01
N GLY A 180 -2.25 -7.17 -4.08
CA GLY A 180 -3.18 -8.18 -4.60
C GLY A 180 -4.19 -7.59 -5.56
#